data_beabd3e5bf11e0d0a8e3420a3d7343d8
#
_entry.id   beabd3e5bf11e0d0a8e3420a3d7343d8
#
_cell.length_a   1.000
_cell.length_b   1.000
_cell.length_c   1.000
_cell.angle_alpha   90.00
_cell.angle_beta   90.00
_cell.angle_gamma   90.00
#
_symmetry.space_group_name_H-M   'P 1'
#
loop_
_entity.id
_entity.type
_entity.pdbx_description
1 polymer ?
#
loop_
_entity_poly.entity_id
_entity_poly.type
_entity_poly.pdbx_seq_one_letter_code
_entity_poly.pdbx_strand_id
1 'polypeptide(L)'
;MAEQLTFDLPAGVALTSGDFFVSSANRAAFVMVTHPEGWPERKLALTGPAGSGKSHLARIFAENEGAQVIAAAELTDAMQRPETPIVIEDLEGLTKSGETVLFHLHNHMAQARLPLLLTAQTAPARWDVALPDLASRMQATTPTAIDDPDDDLLSAVIMKLFADRQIAPSPSLPAYLTTRIERSFQAAADIVTTLDAAALRDKRKVNERLAKQVLDGMDTNN
;
A
#
# COMPACT_ATOMS: atom_id res chain seq x y z
N MET A 1 -16.49 -13.53 30.34
CA MET A 1 -17.07 -13.39 29.02
C MET A 1 -16.52 -12.13 28.42
N ALA A 2 -15.69 -12.24 27.40
CA ALA A 2 -15.13 -11.07 26.71
C ALA A 2 -16.18 -10.52 25.76
N GLU A 3 -16.63 -9.32 25.97
CA GLU A 3 -17.55 -8.59 25.11
C GLU A 3 -16.80 -8.18 23.84
N GLN A 4 -17.18 -8.79 22.72
CA GLN A 4 -16.65 -8.47 21.40
C GLN A 4 -17.26 -7.13 20.97
N LEU A 5 -16.44 -6.07 20.98
CA LEU A 5 -16.82 -4.76 20.46
C LEU A 5 -17.06 -4.88 18.95
N THR A 6 -18.33 -4.93 18.56
CA THR A 6 -18.76 -4.75 17.17
C THR A 6 -18.68 -3.26 16.84
N PHE A 7 -17.74 -2.88 15.98
CA PHE A 7 -17.72 -1.54 15.39
C PHE A 7 -18.74 -1.53 14.23
N ASP A 8 -19.79 -0.72 14.36
CA ASP A 8 -20.65 -0.37 13.24
C ASP A 8 -19.85 0.52 12.27
N LEU A 9 -19.29 -0.09 11.22
CA LEU A 9 -18.72 0.61 10.10
C LEU A 9 -19.85 1.08 9.16
N PRO A 10 -19.73 2.29 8.57
CA PRO A 10 -20.78 2.79 7.67
C PRO A 10 -21.05 1.81 6.52
N ALA A 11 -22.32 1.65 6.17
CA ALA A 11 -22.78 0.77 5.11
C ALA A 11 -22.17 1.17 3.75
N GLY A 12 -21.21 0.42 3.27
CA GLY A 12 -20.49 0.64 2.01
C GLY A 12 -19.10 0.00 1.98
N VAL A 13 -18.65 -0.53 3.11
CA VAL A 13 -17.31 -1.11 3.27
C VAL A 13 -17.40 -2.61 3.17
N ALA A 14 -17.04 -3.17 2.02
CA ALA A 14 -16.79 -4.61 1.91
C ALA A 14 -15.39 -4.91 2.47
N LEU A 15 -15.33 -5.56 3.62
CA LEU A 15 -14.12 -6.23 4.08
C LEU A 15 -13.90 -7.44 3.17
N THR A 16 -12.86 -7.42 2.37
CA THR A 16 -12.51 -8.53 1.48
C THR A 16 -11.18 -9.13 1.90
N SER A 17 -11.06 -10.43 1.83
CA SER A 17 -9.93 -11.29 2.18
C SER A 17 -8.80 -10.61 2.96
N GLY A 18 -8.82 -10.69 4.30
CA GLY A 18 -7.71 -10.26 5.14
C GLY A 18 -7.60 -8.76 5.40
N ASP A 19 -8.68 -8.09 5.81
CA ASP A 19 -8.65 -6.71 6.37
C ASP A 19 -8.27 -5.57 5.41
N PHE A 20 -8.42 -5.73 4.07
CA PHE A 20 -8.22 -4.62 3.15
C PHE A 20 -9.48 -3.75 3.05
N PHE A 21 -9.37 -2.49 3.48
CA PHE A 21 -10.46 -1.53 3.43
C PHE A 21 -10.57 -0.91 2.02
N VAL A 22 -11.72 -1.11 1.35
CA VAL A 22 -11.96 -0.56 0.00
C VAL A 22 -12.76 0.74 0.10
N SER A 23 -12.19 1.83 -0.42
CA SER A 23 -12.83 3.14 -0.54
C SER A 23 -12.81 3.64 -1.99
N SER A 24 -13.27 4.87 -2.23
CA SER A 24 -13.16 5.50 -3.55
C SER A 24 -11.71 5.65 -4.00
N ALA A 25 -10.78 5.89 -3.09
CA ALA A 25 -9.37 6.13 -3.36
C ALA A 25 -8.59 4.89 -3.87
N ASN A 26 -9.07 3.68 -3.57
CA ASN A 26 -8.35 2.44 -3.91
C ASN A 26 -9.19 1.40 -4.66
N ARG A 27 -10.49 1.67 -4.87
CA ARG A 27 -11.42 0.71 -5.50
C ARG A 27 -10.95 0.24 -6.87
N ALA A 28 -10.49 1.16 -7.73
CA ALA A 28 -10.03 0.80 -9.07
C ALA A 28 -8.81 -0.12 -9.02
N ALA A 29 -7.84 0.19 -8.16
CA ALA A 29 -6.67 -0.64 -7.93
C ALA A 29 -7.05 -2.02 -7.37
N PHE A 30 -7.96 -2.08 -6.39
CA PHE A 30 -8.46 -3.33 -5.83
C PHE A 30 -9.10 -4.22 -6.91
N VAL A 31 -10.02 -3.66 -7.73
CA VAL A 31 -10.68 -4.41 -8.80
C VAL A 31 -9.66 -4.91 -9.83
N MET A 32 -8.73 -4.06 -10.26
CA MET A 32 -7.70 -4.46 -11.22
C MET A 32 -6.82 -5.59 -10.67
N VAL A 33 -6.33 -5.46 -9.44
CA VAL A 33 -5.42 -6.44 -8.84
C VAL A 33 -6.10 -7.79 -8.62
N THR A 34 -7.40 -7.79 -8.28
CA THR A 34 -8.15 -9.04 -8.03
C THR A 34 -8.69 -9.72 -9.29
N HIS A 35 -8.53 -9.12 -10.49
CA HIS A 35 -8.97 -9.68 -11.78
C HIS A 35 -7.84 -9.67 -12.81
N PRO A 36 -6.78 -10.48 -12.61
CA PRO A 36 -5.60 -10.46 -13.47
C PRO A 36 -5.87 -10.97 -14.90
N GLU A 37 -6.98 -11.67 -15.13
CA GLU A 37 -7.42 -12.09 -16.47
C GLU A 37 -7.71 -10.91 -17.40
N GLY A 38 -8.08 -9.76 -16.84
CA GLY A 38 -8.35 -8.53 -17.58
C GLY A 38 -7.11 -7.67 -17.87
N TRP A 39 -5.92 -8.04 -17.38
CA TRP A 39 -4.72 -7.23 -17.60
C TRP A 39 -4.21 -7.33 -19.03
N PRO A 40 -3.99 -6.20 -19.73
CA PRO A 40 -3.32 -6.20 -21.02
C PRO A 40 -1.96 -6.88 -20.90
N GLU A 41 -1.65 -7.78 -21.84
CA GLU A 41 -0.42 -8.60 -21.81
C GLU A 41 -0.13 -9.31 -20.47
N ARG A 42 -1.13 -9.48 -19.62
CA ARG A 42 -1.03 -10.07 -18.27
C ARG A 42 -0.10 -9.27 -17.34
N LYS A 43 -0.02 -7.95 -17.49
CA LYS A 43 0.87 -7.08 -16.74
C LYS A 43 0.13 -5.90 -16.15
N LEU A 44 0.46 -5.58 -14.91
CA LEU A 44 -0.11 -4.45 -14.18
C LEU A 44 0.97 -3.74 -13.38
N ALA A 45 0.95 -2.40 -13.40
CA ALA A 45 1.74 -1.54 -12.52
C ALA A 45 0.83 -0.90 -11.48
N LEU A 46 0.92 -1.36 -10.23
CA LEU A 46 0.20 -0.80 -9.09
C LEU A 46 1.03 0.32 -8.47
N THR A 47 0.52 1.53 -8.49
CA THR A 47 1.21 2.71 -8.00
C THR A 47 0.46 3.39 -6.86
N GLY A 48 1.15 4.24 -6.10
CA GLY A 48 0.55 5.00 -5.02
C GLY A 48 1.56 5.39 -3.94
N PRO A 49 1.21 6.31 -3.04
CA PRO A 49 2.10 6.81 -2.00
C PRO A 49 2.65 5.70 -1.08
N ALA A 50 3.72 6.00 -0.35
CA ALA A 50 4.18 5.13 0.72
C ALA A 50 3.05 4.92 1.75
N GLY A 51 2.89 3.68 2.24
CA GLY A 51 1.83 3.35 3.20
C GLY A 51 0.41 3.21 2.61
N SER A 52 0.20 3.38 1.29
CA SER A 52 -1.12 3.32 0.66
C SER A 52 -1.76 1.92 0.60
N GLY A 53 -1.01 0.87 0.96
CA GLY A 53 -1.50 -0.50 0.95
C GLY A 53 -1.14 -1.30 -0.30
N LYS A 54 -0.18 -0.84 -1.13
CA LYS A 54 0.30 -1.60 -2.31
C LYS A 54 0.75 -3.00 -1.97
N SER A 55 1.61 -3.15 -0.95
CA SER A 55 2.09 -4.47 -0.51
C SER A 55 0.97 -5.35 0.05
N HIS A 56 -0.10 -4.77 0.60
CA HIS A 56 -1.27 -5.52 1.01
C HIS A 56 -2.02 -6.07 -0.21
N LEU A 57 -2.28 -5.25 -1.24
CA LEU A 57 -2.88 -5.70 -2.49
C LEU A 57 -1.99 -6.71 -3.22
N ALA A 58 -0.68 -6.50 -3.23
CA ALA A 58 0.28 -7.45 -3.79
C ALA A 58 0.21 -8.82 -3.11
N ARG A 59 0.06 -8.85 -1.78
CA ARG A 59 -0.13 -10.09 -1.02
C ARG A 59 -1.46 -10.77 -1.34
N ILE A 60 -2.56 -10.01 -1.42
CA ILE A 60 -3.87 -10.55 -1.84
C ILE A 60 -3.76 -11.21 -3.22
N PHE A 61 -3.12 -10.54 -4.17
CA PHE A 61 -2.86 -11.12 -5.49
C PHE A 61 -2.00 -12.39 -5.39
N ALA A 62 -0.93 -12.36 -4.61
CA ALA A 62 -0.03 -13.49 -4.47
C ALA A 62 -0.74 -14.71 -3.86
N GLU A 63 -1.60 -14.52 -2.86
CA GLU A 63 -2.39 -15.58 -2.25
C GLU A 63 -3.42 -16.18 -3.22
N ASN A 64 -4.08 -15.34 -4.03
CA ASN A 64 -5.11 -15.79 -4.97
C ASN A 64 -4.51 -16.51 -6.18
N GLU A 65 -3.39 -16.04 -6.71
CA GLU A 65 -2.79 -16.55 -7.94
C GLU A 65 -1.61 -17.51 -7.70
N GLY A 66 -1.23 -17.75 -6.45
CA GLY A 66 -0.03 -18.53 -6.11
C GLY A 66 1.27 -17.84 -6.58
N ALA A 67 1.30 -16.51 -6.57
CA ALA A 67 2.42 -15.73 -7.06
C ALA A 67 3.58 -15.69 -6.05
N GLN A 68 4.82 -15.63 -6.58
CA GLN A 68 5.99 -15.28 -5.78
C GLN A 68 6.08 -13.77 -5.62
N VAL A 69 6.47 -13.31 -4.43
CA VAL A 69 6.71 -11.89 -4.14
C VAL A 69 8.19 -11.67 -3.93
N ILE A 70 8.79 -10.74 -4.68
CA ILE A 70 10.22 -10.43 -4.68
C ILE A 70 10.38 -8.91 -4.65
N ALA A 71 11.26 -8.40 -3.80
CA ALA A 71 11.63 -7.00 -3.84
C ALA A 71 12.52 -6.71 -5.07
N ALA A 72 12.32 -5.58 -5.74
CA ALA A 72 13.11 -5.23 -6.93
C ALA A 72 14.62 -5.18 -6.66
N ALA A 73 15.02 -4.80 -5.44
CA ALA A 73 16.42 -4.78 -4.99
C ALA A 73 17.05 -6.19 -4.89
N GLU A 74 16.23 -7.25 -4.80
CA GLU A 74 16.66 -8.64 -4.62
C GLU A 74 16.66 -9.45 -5.92
N LEU A 75 16.37 -8.81 -7.06
CA LEU A 75 16.35 -9.49 -8.35
C LEU A 75 17.72 -10.07 -8.72
N THR A 76 17.75 -11.37 -9.04
CA THR A 76 18.95 -12.11 -9.46
C THR A 76 18.69 -12.94 -10.72
N ASP A 77 19.74 -13.30 -11.42
CA ASP A 77 19.65 -14.08 -12.67
C ASP A 77 18.88 -15.40 -12.56
N ALA A 78 18.86 -16.00 -11.37
CA ALA A 78 18.11 -17.23 -11.10
C ALA A 78 16.58 -17.04 -11.22
N MET A 79 16.08 -15.81 -11.19
CA MET A 79 14.66 -15.46 -11.17
C MET A 79 14.10 -15.12 -12.56
N GLN A 80 14.87 -15.27 -13.64
CA GLN A 80 14.46 -14.83 -14.98
C GLN A 80 13.36 -15.67 -15.62
N ARG A 81 13.10 -16.88 -15.15
CA ARG A 81 12.15 -17.84 -15.77
C ARG A 81 11.26 -18.52 -14.73
N PRO A 82 10.39 -17.77 -14.04
CA PRO A 82 9.44 -18.38 -13.11
C PRO A 82 8.37 -19.18 -13.87
N GLU A 83 7.84 -20.21 -13.22
CA GLU A 83 6.74 -21.03 -13.72
C GLU A 83 5.38 -20.63 -13.14
N THR A 84 5.37 -19.65 -12.25
CA THR A 84 4.18 -19.11 -11.55
C THR A 84 4.09 -17.61 -11.76
N PRO A 85 2.91 -16.99 -11.51
CA PRO A 85 2.78 -15.55 -11.44
C PRO A 85 3.80 -14.94 -10.48
N ILE A 86 4.17 -13.67 -10.70
CA ILE A 86 5.16 -13.00 -9.87
C ILE A 86 4.77 -11.56 -9.56
N VAL A 87 5.12 -11.12 -8.37
CA VAL A 87 5.05 -9.73 -7.92
C VAL A 87 6.48 -9.22 -7.76
N ILE A 88 6.78 -8.08 -8.36
CA ILE A 88 8.02 -7.33 -8.09
C ILE A 88 7.64 -6.08 -7.31
N GLU A 89 8.04 -6.02 -6.04
CA GLU A 89 7.75 -4.89 -5.17
C GLU A 89 8.86 -3.84 -5.17
N ASP A 90 8.44 -2.58 -4.93
CA ASP A 90 9.31 -1.42 -4.69
C ASP A 90 10.34 -1.19 -5.82
N LEU A 91 9.83 -0.92 -7.03
CA LEU A 91 10.67 -0.67 -8.21
C LEU A 91 11.65 0.50 -8.04
N GLU A 92 11.43 1.38 -7.08
CA GLU A 92 12.40 2.40 -6.67
C GLU A 92 13.74 1.81 -6.18
N GLY A 93 13.71 0.58 -5.70
CA GLY A 93 14.90 -0.18 -5.28
C GLY A 93 15.60 -0.95 -6.41
N LEU A 94 15.13 -0.84 -7.66
CA LEU A 94 15.69 -1.59 -8.78
C LEU A 94 17.15 -1.20 -9.04
N THR A 95 18.03 -2.19 -9.00
CA THR A 95 19.46 -1.98 -9.27
C THR A 95 19.76 -2.06 -10.78
N LYS A 96 20.89 -1.52 -11.24
CA LYS A 96 21.31 -1.64 -12.65
C LYS A 96 21.46 -3.07 -13.12
N SER A 97 21.93 -3.98 -12.26
CA SER A 97 21.94 -5.41 -12.57
C SER A 97 20.54 -6.01 -12.60
N GLY A 98 19.66 -5.56 -11.71
CA GLY A 98 18.25 -5.94 -11.66
C GLY A 98 17.46 -5.53 -12.91
N GLU A 99 17.83 -4.43 -13.59
CA GLU A 99 17.18 -4.04 -14.84
C GLU A 99 17.31 -5.10 -15.93
N THR A 100 18.47 -5.71 -16.07
CA THR A 100 18.67 -6.80 -17.04
C THR A 100 17.83 -8.02 -16.67
N VAL A 101 17.79 -8.36 -15.40
CA VAL A 101 16.96 -9.47 -14.89
C VAL A 101 15.47 -9.19 -15.14
N LEU A 102 14.99 -7.99 -14.78
CA LEU A 102 13.61 -7.59 -14.99
C LEU A 102 13.22 -7.58 -16.48
N PHE A 103 14.14 -7.18 -17.37
CA PHE A 103 13.92 -7.23 -18.81
C PHE A 103 13.67 -8.67 -19.30
N HIS A 104 14.51 -9.62 -18.88
CA HIS A 104 14.33 -11.02 -19.25
C HIS A 104 13.10 -11.64 -18.61
N LEU A 105 12.85 -11.34 -17.34
CA LEU A 105 11.65 -11.75 -16.62
C LEU A 105 10.38 -11.25 -17.32
N HIS A 106 10.31 -9.96 -17.65
CA HIS A 106 9.18 -9.37 -18.34
C HIS A 106 8.88 -10.04 -19.68
N ASN A 107 9.92 -10.39 -20.47
CA ASN A 107 9.76 -11.10 -21.74
C ASN A 107 9.26 -12.53 -21.51
N HIS A 108 9.82 -13.22 -20.52
CA HIS A 108 9.42 -14.58 -20.17
C HIS A 108 7.95 -14.63 -19.75
N MET A 109 7.52 -13.74 -18.84
CA MET A 109 6.13 -13.67 -18.37
C MET A 109 5.15 -13.44 -19.52
N ALA A 110 5.51 -12.58 -20.50
CA ALA A 110 4.69 -12.36 -21.68
C ALA A 110 4.57 -13.65 -22.55
N GLN A 111 5.66 -14.36 -22.77
CA GLN A 111 5.68 -15.59 -23.56
C GLN A 111 4.90 -16.72 -22.87
N ALA A 112 5.08 -16.87 -21.56
CA ALA A 112 4.41 -17.85 -20.73
C ALA A 112 2.94 -17.49 -20.42
N ARG A 113 2.50 -16.27 -20.75
CA ARG A 113 1.18 -15.71 -20.40
C ARG A 113 0.91 -15.73 -18.89
N LEU A 114 1.94 -15.59 -18.09
CA LEU A 114 1.85 -15.52 -16.64
C LEU A 114 1.66 -14.07 -16.18
N PRO A 115 0.80 -13.83 -15.18
CA PRO A 115 0.63 -12.49 -14.62
C PRO A 115 1.91 -11.94 -13.97
N LEU A 116 2.19 -10.67 -14.25
CA LEU A 116 3.26 -9.89 -13.64
C LEU A 116 2.67 -8.63 -13.01
N LEU A 117 2.74 -8.55 -11.68
CA LEU A 117 2.39 -7.35 -10.92
C LEU A 117 3.66 -6.61 -10.52
N LEU A 118 3.71 -5.32 -10.82
CA LEU A 118 4.80 -4.42 -10.43
C LEU A 118 4.26 -3.41 -9.43
N THR A 119 4.97 -3.11 -8.35
CA THR A 119 4.58 -2.02 -7.43
C THR A 119 5.62 -0.92 -7.38
N ALA A 120 5.15 0.33 -7.32
CA ALA A 120 5.99 1.52 -7.24
C ALA A 120 5.23 2.69 -6.58
N GLN A 121 5.96 3.74 -6.17
CA GLN A 121 5.32 4.95 -5.65
C GLN A 121 4.79 5.85 -6.77
N THR A 122 5.46 5.84 -7.93
CA THR A 122 5.13 6.71 -9.06
C THR A 122 4.72 5.91 -10.30
N ALA A 123 4.07 6.58 -11.25
CA ALA A 123 3.67 5.97 -12.52
C ALA A 123 4.89 5.51 -13.35
N PRO A 124 4.75 4.46 -14.18
CA PRO A 124 5.83 3.88 -14.99
C PRO A 124 6.61 4.88 -15.85
N ALA A 125 5.95 5.93 -16.32
CA ALA A 125 6.59 7.00 -17.10
C ALA A 125 7.64 7.82 -16.31
N ARG A 126 7.68 7.69 -14.98
CA ARG A 126 8.61 8.40 -14.08
C ARG A 126 9.69 7.49 -13.51
N TRP A 127 9.70 6.21 -13.87
CA TRP A 127 10.71 5.29 -13.37
C TRP A 127 12.06 5.56 -14.02
N ASP A 128 13.10 5.68 -13.19
CA ASP A 128 14.47 5.88 -13.64
C ASP A 128 15.09 4.53 -14.06
N VAL A 129 14.81 4.11 -15.31
CA VAL A 129 15.29 2.87 -15.90
C VAL A 129 16.31 3.22 -16.98
N ALA A 130 17.57 2.81 -16.77
CA ALA A 130 18.66 3.12 -17.69
C ALA A 130 18.63 2.29 -18.96
N LEU A 131 18.11 1.04 -18.90
CA LEU A 131 18.01 0.14 -20.07
C LEU A 131 16.84 0.58 -20.99
N PRO A 132 17.09 1.14 -22.20
CA PRO A 132 16.03 1.73 -23.02
C PRO A 132 14.90 0.77 -23.39
N ASP A 133 15.24 -0.49 -23.69
CA ASP A 133 14.25 -1.52 -24.03
C ASP A 133 13.33 -1.85 -22.83
N LEU A 134 13.89 -1.88 -21.62
CA LEU A 134 13.10 -2.06 -20.41
C LEU A 134 12.24 -0.83 -20.13
N ALA A 135 12.80 0.37 -20.23
CA ALA A 135 12.06 1.63 -20.03
C ALA A 135 10.82 1.71 -20.93
N SER A 136 10.97 1.37 -22.23
CA SER A 136 9.85 1.32 -23.17
C SER A 136 8.76 0.34 -22.74
N ARG A 137 9.15 -0.85 -22.25
CA ARG A 137 8.19 -1.88 -21.79
C ARG A 137 7.49 -1.48 -20.52
N MET A 138 8.22 -0.86 -19.59
CA MET A 138 7.63 -0.34 -18.34
C MET A 138 6.58 0.73 -18.63
N GLN A 139 6.89 1.66 -19.54
CA GLN A 139 5.95 2.71 -19.97
C GLN A 139 4.71 2.15 -20.67
N ALA A 140 4.83 1.02 -21.37
CA ALA A 140 3.70 0.34 -22.02
C ALA A 140 2.86 -0.50 -21.03
N THR A 141 3.34 -0.73 -19.82
CA THR A 141 2.60 -1.51 -18.80
C THR A 141 1.41 -0.72 -18.30
N THR A 142 0.23 -1.35 -18.25
CA THR A 142 -1.01 -0.73 -17.77
C THR A 142 -0.87 -0.30 -16.32
N PRO A 143 -1.03 0.98 -15.99
CA PRO A 143 -0.99 1.44 -14.62
C PRO A 143 -2.37 1.38 -13.95
N THR A 144 -2.38 1.14 -12.65
CA THR A 144 -3.49 1.44 -11.75
C THR A 144 -2.94 2.12 -10.50
N ALA A 145 -3.68 3.06 -9.92
CA ALA A 145 -3.19 3.85 -8.80
C ALA A 145 -4.06 3.68 -7.56
N ILE A 146 -3.42 3.74 -6.40
CA ILE A 146 -4.08 4.07 -5.14
C ILE A 146 -3.84 5.56 -4.94
N ASP A 147 -4.94 6.31 -4.90
CA ASP A 147 -4.91 7.76 -4.68
C ASP A 147 -4.68 8.11 -3.20
N ASP A 148 -4.51 9.40 -2.91
CA ASP A 148 -4.51 9.88 -1.53
C ASP A 148 -5.81 9.50 -0.82
N PRO A 149 -5.77 9.20 0.50
CA PRO A 149 -6.92 8.64 1.19
C PRO A 149 -8.06 9.65 1.29
N ASP A 150 -9.28 9.18 1.04
CA ASP A 150 -10.50 9.88 1.49
C ASP A 150 -10.64 9.76 3.03
N ASP A 151 -11.60 10.49 3.60
CA ASP A 151 -11.77 10.54 5.05
C ASP A 151 -12.08 9.16 5.67
N ASP A 152 -12.81 8.31 4.94
CA ASP A 152 -13.15 6.97 5.38
C ASP A 152 -11.91 6.06 5.41
N LEU A 153 -11.11 6.08 4.35
CA LEU A 153 -9.87 5.33 4.26
C LEU A 153 -8.84 5.84 5.28
N LEU A 154 -8.72 7.16 5.44
CA LEU A 154 -7.81 7.76 6.41
C LEU A 154 -8.16 7.32 7.84
N SER A 155 -9.46 7.33 8.18
CA SER A 155 -9.96 6.84 9.47
C SER A 155 -9.63 5.35 9.69
N ALA A 156 -9.87 4.52 8.67
CA ALA A 156 -9.56 3.09 8.72
C ALA A 156 -8.07 2.82 8.88
N VAL A 157 -7.22 3.57 8.15
CA VAL A 157 -5.75 3.49 8.27
C VAL A 157 -5.28 3.88 9.65
N ILE A 158 -5.78 4.98 10.21
CA ILE A 158 -5.45 5.41 11.58
C ILE A 158 -5.81 4.30 12.60
N MET A 159 -7.01 3.71 12.47
CA MET A 159 -7.43 2.62 13.36
C MET A 159 -6.52 1.39 13.22
N LYS A 160 -6.18 1.01 11.99
CA LYS A 160 -5.25 -0.09 11.75
C LYS A 160 -3.87 0.18 12.34
N LEU A 161 -3.32 1.37 12.16
CA LEU A 161 -2.02 1.76 12.72
C LEU A 161 -1.98 1.71 14.25
N PHE A 162 -3.09 2.05 14.93
CA PHE A 162 -3.22 1.86 16.37
C PHE A 162 -3.34 0.39 16.76
N ALA A 163 -4.14 -0.39 16.00
CA ALA A 163 -4.30 -1.82 16.26
C ALA A 163 -2.97 -2.59 16.10
N ASP A 164 -2.17 -2.28 15.08
CA ASP A 164 -0.85 -2.87 14.85
C ASP A 164 0.13 -2.59 16.02
N ARG A 165 -0.10 -1.50 16.77
CA ARG A 165 0.65 -1.14 17.98
C ARG A 165 -0.03 -1.64 19.28
N GLN A 166 -1.13 -2.40 19.16
CA GLN A 166 -1.93 -2.88 20.30
C GLN A 166 -2.48 -1.73 21.19
N ILE A 167 -2.75 -0.59 20.58
CA ILE A 167 -3.35 0.58 21.23
C ILE A 167 -4.83 0.61 20.94
N ALA A 168 -5.66 0.75 21.98
CA ALA A 168 -7.10 0.99 21.86
C ALA A 168 -7.37 2.50 22.08
N PRO A 169 -7.50 3.29 20.99
CA PRO A 169 -7.83 4.71 21.09
C PRO A 169 -9.29 4.93 21.53
N SER A 170 -9.65 6.17 21.92
CA SER A 170 -11.07 6.50 22.11
C SER A 170 -11.81 6.38 20.75
N PRO A 171 -13.10 5.94 20.75
CA PRO A 171 -13.86 5.70 19.52
C PRO A 171 -14.00 6.94 18.61
N SER A 172 -14.01 8.13 19.18
CA SER A 172 -14.14 9.40 18.46
C SER A 172 -12.81 9.92 17.90
N LEU A 173 -11.67 9.36 18.32
CA LEU A 173 -10.34 9.86 17.96
C LEU A 173 -10.05 9.82 16.44
N PRO A 174 -10.36 8.75 15.70
CA PRO A 174 -10.10 8.71 14.26
C PRO A 174 -10.80 9.86 13.52
N ALA A 175 -12.09 10.06 13.74
CA ALA A 175 -12.85 11.16 13.16
C ALA A 175 -12.32 12.55 13.59
N TYR A 176 -11.82 12.67 14.81
CA TYR A 176 -11.17 13.90 15.28
C TYR A 176 -9.88 14.19 14.51
N LEU A 177 -9.07 13.16 14.25
CA LEU A 177 -7.79 13.30 13.55
C LEU A 177 -7.98 13.57 12.05
N THR A 178 -8.89 12.87 11.37
CA THR A 178 -9.12 13.03 9.92
C THR A 178 -9.46 14.46 9.50
N THR A 179 -10.04 15.25 10.38
CA THR A 179 -10.38 16.67 10.12
C THR A 179 -9.25 17.65 10.44
N ARG A 180 -8.11 17.18 10.98
CA ARG A 180 -7.03 18.04 11.53
C ARG A 180 -5.64 17.71 11.04
N ILE A 181 -5.46 16.59 10.39
CA ILE A 181 -4.19 16.22 9.76
C ILE A 181 -4.32 16.33 8.23
N GLU A 182 -3.20 16.40 7.56
CA GLU A 182 -3.16 16.29 6.10
C GLU A 182 -3.74 14.95 5.63
N ARG A 183 -4.46 14.95 4.51
CA ARG A 183 -5.03 13.75 3.89
C ARG A 183 -3.96 12.94 3.19
N SER A 184 -3.05 12.37 3.97
CA SER A 184 -2.00 11.50 3.48
C SER A 184 -1.76 10.32 4.42
N PHE A 185 -1.30 9.20 3.86
CA PHE A 185 -0.91 8.02 4.64
C PHE A 185 0.26 8.32 5.57
N GLN A 186 1.16 9.21 5.14
CA GLN A 186 2.30 9.63 5.94
C GLN A 186 1.86 10.43 7.17
N ALA A 187 0.96 11.40 7.01
CA ALA A 187 0.43 12.17 8.14
C ALA A 187 -0.29 11.26 9.15
N ALA A 188 -1.02 10.24 8.68
CA ALA A 188 -1.62 9.24 9.56
C ALA A 188 -0.57 8.45 10.35
N ALA A 189 0.50 8.02 9.69
CA ALA A 189 1.59 7.28 10.35
C ALA A 189 2.33 8.14 11.37
N ASP A 190 2.61 9.40 11.03
CA ASP A 190 3.33 10.34 11.88
C ASP A 190 2.55 10.70 13.13
N ILE A 191 1.24 11.02 12.98
CA ILE A 191 0.41 11.38 14.13
C ILE A 191 0.21 10.17 15.07
N VAL A 192 0.00 8.97 14.55
CA VAL A 192 -0.12 7.76 15.37
C VAL A 192 1.18 7.48 16.12
N THR A 193 2.32 7.62 15.48
CA THR A 193 3.65 7.43 16.10
C THR A 193 3.88 8.46 17.21
N THR A 194 3.53 9.72 16.96
CA THR A 194 3.70 10.79 17.94
C THR A 194 2.76 10.62 19.14
N LEU A 195 1.51 10.19 18.89
CA LEU A 195 0.54 9.91 19.97
C LEU A 195 0.94 8.71 20.82
N ASP A 196 1.49 7.67 20.21
CA ASP A 196 2.01 6.49 20.92
C ASP A 196 3.17 6.91 21.86
N ALA A 197 4.16 7.62 21.33
CA ALA A 197 5.28 8.12 22.11
C ALA A 197 4.84 9.04 23.27
N ALA A 198 3.88 9.93 23.02
CA ALA A 198 3.33 10.81 24.06
C ALA A 198 2.55 10.04 25.14
N ALA A 199 1.74 9.06 24.73
CA ALA A 199 0.97 8.22 25.64
C ALA A 199 1.88 7.38 26.55
N LEU A 200 2.95 6.80 25.99
CA LEU A 200 3.96 6.04 26.74
C LEU A 200 4.71 6.93 27.74
N ARG A 201 5.19 8.09 27.29
CA ARG A 201 5.93 9.03 28.15
C ARG A 201 5.10 9.50 29.35
N ASP A 202 3.83 9.87 29.10
CA ASP A 202 2.95 10.48 30.09
C ASP A 202 2.09 9.44 30.84
N LYS A 203 2.22 8.13 30.52
CA LYS A 203 1.42 7.00 31.04
C LYS A 203 -0.10 7.28 30.96
N ARG A 204 -0.55 7.74 29.77
CA ARG A 204 -1.93 8.16 29.53
C ARG A 204 -2.55 7.34 28.41
N LYS A 205 -3.89 7.27 28.41
CA LYS A 205 -4.64 6.68 27.28
C LYS A 205 -4.62 7.63 26.07
N VAL A 206 -4.58 7.03 24.88
CA VAL A 206 -4.69 7.75 23.61
C VAL A 206 -6.14 8.19 23.41
N ASN A 207 -6.37 9.48 23.42
CA ASN A 207 -7.69 10.11 23.29
C ASN A 207 -7.57 11.51 22.65
N GLU A 208 -8.71 12.15 22.37
CA GLU A 208 -8.75 13.48 21.74
C GLU A 208 -7.99 14.57 22.55
N ARG A 209 -8.01 14.50 23.88
CA ARG A 209 -7.29 15.48 24.72
C ARG A 209 -5.78 15.40 24.48
N LEU A 210 -5.24 14.16 24.39
CA LEU A 210 -3.84 13.96 24.09
C LEU A 210 -3.53 14.41 22.65
N ALA A 211 -4.42 14.05 21.70
CA ALA A 211 -4.27 14.45 20.30
C ALA A 211 -4.25 15.97 20.12
N LYS A 212 -5.13 16.69 20.80
CA LYS A 212 -5.13 18.16 20.78
C LYS A 212 -3.79 18.73 21.26
N GLN A 213 -3.26 18.23 22.38
CA GLN A 213 -1.97 18.71 22.91
C GLN A 213 -0.80 18.44 21.95
N VAL A 214 -0.82 17.29 21.27
CA VAL A 214 0.21 16.94 20.29
C VAL A 214 0.12 17.84 19.07
N LEU A 215 -1.09 18.04 18.52
CA LEU A 215 -1.30 18.89 17.32
C LEU A 215 -0.94 20.35 17.62
N ASP A 216 -1.40 20.92 18.75
CA ASP A 216 -1.05 22.28 19.16
C ASP A 216 0.49 22.47 19.31
N GLY A 217 1.20 21.41 19.74
CA GLY A 217 2.66 21.41 19.85
C GLY A 217 3.38 21.29 18.49
N MET A 218 2.77 20.64 17.50
CA MET A 218 3.32 20.55 16.13
C MET A 218 3.20 21.89 15.40
N ASP A 219 2.08 22.59 15.55
CA ASP A 219 1.82 23.90 14.93
C ASP A 219 2.76 25.01 15.46
N THR A 220 3.27 24.85 16.71
CA THR A 220 4.16 25.85 17.35
C THR A 220 5.62 25.68 16.95
N ASN A 221 5.99 24.54 16.33
CA ASN A 221 7.37 24.22 15.93
C ASN A 221 7.61 24.36 14.40
N ASN A 222 6.64 24.84 13.65
CA ASN A 222 6.70 25.11 12.22
C ASN A 222 6.68 26.63 11.98
#